data_d58985e6f15ba9d393e5fd9ba238f330
#
_entry.id   d58985e6f15ba9d393e5fd9ba238f330
#
_cell.length_a   1.000
_cell.length_b   1.000
_cell.length_c   1.000
_cell.angle_alpha   90.00
_cell.angle_beta   90.00
_cell.angle_gamma   90.00
#
_symmetry.space_group_name_H-M   'P 1'
#
loop_
_entity.id
_entity.type
_entity.pdbx_description
1 polymer ?
#
loop_
_entity_poly.entity_id
_entity_poly.type
_entity_poly.pdbx_seq_one_letter_code
_entity_poly.pdbx_strand_id
1 'polypeptide(L)'
;GTQTAAVQSGGRTAPAAQNTSSEYDGSTWTAGNTINTARYAQAAAGILSAGVIAGGAEPADSAAVEEYDGTNWTSVTSIPTATNTMGSANQGPQTSTIMFGGGNPDSNRTISYDGTNWTTEGTLATARLGIGGAGASGTSGLGFGGYINPTTSQSALTEEYNVSTSAITAGAWA
;
A
#
# COMPACT_ATOMS: atom_id res chain seq x y z
N GLY A 1 -2.06 -2.15 -11.15
CA GLY A 1 -2.20 -1.89 -12.59
C GLY A 1 -1.23 -2.70 -13.44
N THR A 2 -1.38 -2.58 -14.74
CA THR A 2 -0.51 -3.20 -15.74
C THR A 2 0.20 -2.12 -16.55
N GLN A 3 1.13 -2.51 -17.44
CA GLN A 3 1.80 -1.59 -18.38
C GLN A 3 0.83 -0.90 -19.36
N THR A 4 -0.35 -1.45 -19.55
CA THR A 4 -1.36 -0.96 -20.49
C THR A 4 -2.63 -0.43 -19.80
N ALA A 5 -2.72 -0.54 -18.47
CA ALA A 5 -3.87 -0.08 -17.70
C ALA A 5 -3.45 0.18 -16.24
N ALA A 6 -3.40 1.44 -15.83
CA ALA A 6 -3.01 1.83 -14.48
C ALA A 6 -3.77 3.06 -14.01
N VAL A 7 -3.92 3.21 -12.71
CA VAL A 7 -4.39 4.44 -12.06
C VAL A 7 -3.31 4.94 -11.11
N GLN A 8 -3.07 6.24 -11.16
CA GLN A 8 -2.27 6.99 -10.20
C GLN A 8 -3.21 7.88 -9.40
N SER A 9 -2.98 8.03 -8.11
CA SER A 9 -3.83 8.87 -7.25
C SER A 9 -3.05 9.54 -6.13
N GLY A 10 -3.50 10.71 -5.72
CA GLY A 10 -2.87 11.49 -4.68
C GLY A 10 -1.45 11.92 -5.02
N GLY A 11 -0.64 12.09 -4.00
CA GLY A 11 0.73 12.56 -4.12
C GLY A 11 0.94 13.91 -3.45
N ARG A 12 2.11 14.53 -3.63
CA ARG A 12 2.43 15.79 -3.00
C ARG A 12 3.07 16.76 -4.00
N THR A 13 2.50 17.96 -4.06
CA THR A 13 3.15 19.13 -4.64
C THR A 13 3.39 20.10 -3.48
N ALA A 14 4.65 20.21 -3.05
CA ALA A 14 4.98 20.95 -1.84
C ALA A 14 4.38 22.36 -1.81
N PRO A 15 3.77 22.77 -0.67
CA PRO A 15 3.69 22.05 0.59
C PRO A 15 2.47 21.09 0.72
N ALA A 16 1.55 21.06 -0.25
CA ALA A 16 0.24 20.45 -0.11
C ALA A 16 0.16 19.01 -0.69
N ALA A 17 -0.59 18.13 -0.03
CA ALA A 17 -1.03 16.88 -0.61
C ALA A 17 -2.08 17.12 -1.69
N GLN A 18 -2.18 16.17 -2.62
CA GLN A 18 -3.06 16.25 -3.77
C GLN A 18 -4.17 15.21 -3.64
N ASN A 19 -5.33 15.52 -4.21
CA ASN A 19 -6.44 14.58 -4.35
C ASN A 19 -6.69 14.16 -5.81
N THR A 20 -5.84 14.57 -6.73
CA THR A 20 -5.97 14.24 -8.15
C THR A 20 -5.74 12.77 -8.42
N SER A 21 -6.38 12.22 -9.43
CA SER A 21 -6.01 10.94 -10.01
C SER A 21 -5.90 11.04 -11.54
N SER A 22 -5.19 10.09 -12.12
CA SER A 22 -5.03 9.97 -13.56
C SER A 22 -5.02 8.49 -13.95
N GLU A 23 -5.59 8.20 -15.09
CA GLU A 23 -5.69 6.87 -15.68
C GLU A 23 -4.78 6.74 -16.88
N TYR A 24 -4.12 5.59 -17.02
CA TYR A 24 -3.26 5.26 -18.14
C TYR A 24 -3.86 4.14 -18.98
N ASP A 25 -4.01 4.36 -20.27
CA ASP A 25 -4.61 3.43 -21.23
C ASP A 25 -3.59 2.60 -22.04
N GLY A 26 -2.30 2.71 -21.69
CA GLY A 26 -1.20 2.09 -22.44
C GLY A 26 -0.47 3.07 -23.36
N SER A 27 -1.01 4.27 -23.57
CA SER A 27 -0.39 5.31 -24.43
C SER A 27 -0.46 6.71 -23.79
N THR A 28 -1.57 7.06 -23.17
CA THR A 28 -1.82 8.40 -22.64
C THR A 28 -2.33 8.36 -21.20
N TRP A 29 -2.03 9.43 -20.45
CA TRP A 29 -2.61 9.69 -19.16
C TRP A 29 -3.79 10.65 -19.29
N THR A 30 -4.95 10.27 -18.76
CA THR A 30 -6.16 11.08 -18.73
C THR A 30 -6.54 11.38 -17.27
N ALA A 31 -6.98 12.60 -16.98
CA ALA A 31 -7.44 12.95 -15.64
C ALA A 31 -8.68 12.13 -15.27
N GLY A 32 -8.62 11.47 -14.11
CA GLY A 32 -9.73 10.74 -13.50
C GLY A 32 -10.42 11.55 -12.39
N ASN A 33 -11.41 10.96 -11.73
CA ASN A 33 -12.09 11.55 -10.59
C ASN A 33 -11.17 11.58 -9.36
N THR A 34 -11.29 12.64 -8.56
CA THR A 34 -10.43 12.86 -7.39
C THR A 34 -10.71 11.87 -6.27
N ILE A 35 -9.65 11.50 -5.51
CA ILE A 35 -9.82 10.84 -4.21
C ILE A 35 -10.51 11.79 -3.23
N ASN A 36 -11.25 11.24 -2.27
CA ASN A 36 -12.03 12.03 -1.31
C ASN A 36 -11.14 12.75 -0.30
N THR A 37 -10.00 12.18 0.06
CA THR A 37 -9.05 12.76 1.01
C THR A 37 -7.69 12.96 0.35
N ALA A 38 -7.28 14.22 0.16
CA ALA A 38 -5.96 14.54 -0.37
C ALA A 38 -4.87 13.92 0.53
N ARG A 39 -3.93 13.15 -0.05
CA ARG A 39 -2.85 12.51 0.70
C ARG A 39 -1.72 12.02 -0.20
N TYR A 40 -0.60 11.73 0.41
CA TYR A 40 0.59 11.17 -0.23
C TYR A 40 1.13 9.98 0.57
N ALA A 41 2.05 9.23 -0.01
CA ALA A 41 2.70 8.06 0.62
C ALA A 41 1.70 6.97 1.10
N GLN A 42 0.55 6.85 0.44
CA GLN A 42 -0.40 5.77 0.63
C GLN A 42 0.10 4.48 -0.02
N ALA A 43 -0.28 3.33 0.54
CA ALA A 43 -0.13 2.04 -0.12
C ALA A 43 -1.28 1.84 -1.13
N ALA A 44 -1.03 1.05 -2.18
CA ALA A 44 -2.01 0.79 -3.22
C ALA A 44 -1.94 -0.66 -3.71
N ALA A 45 -3.09 -1.20 -4.11
CA ALA A 45 -3.20 -2.50 -4.76
C ALA A 45 -4.36 -2.50 -5.76
N GLY A 46 -4.43 -3.53 -6.60
CA GLY A 46 -5.52 -3.71 -7.55
C GLY A 46 -5.16 -3.33 -8.99
N ILE A 47 -6.21 -3.22 -9.80
CA ILE A 47 -6.15 -2.90 -11.23
C ILE A 47 -6.91 -1.60 -11.52
N LEU A 48 -6.83 -1.10 -12.76
CA LEU A 48 -7.48 0.15 -13.18
C LEU A 48 -8.98 0.20 -12.86
N SER A 49 -9.71 -0.90 -13.03
CA SER A 49 -11.14 -0.97 -12.79
C SER A 49 -11.54 -1.44 -11.38
N ALA A 50 -10.59 -1.74 -10.52
CA ALA A 50 -10.82 -2.20 -9.14
C ALA A 50 -9.53 -1.99 -8.33
N GLY A 51 -9.33 -0.78 -7.83
CA GLY A 51 -8.16 -0.37 -7.05
C GLY A 51 -8.50 -0.08 -5.60
N VAL A 52 -7.52 -0.20 -4.71
CA VAL A 52 -7.62 0.23 -3.31
C VAL A 52 -6.38 1.02 -2.93
N ILE A 53 -6.58 2.11 -2.20
CA ILE A 53 -5.51 2.89 -1.56
C ILE A 53 -5.77 2.99 -0.06
N ALA A 54 -4.74 2.85 0.73
CA ALA A 54 -4.85 2.83 2.19
C ALA A 54 -3.74 3.62 2.89
N GLY A 55 -4.09 4.29 3.97
CA GLY A 55 -3.16 5.09 4.74
C GLY A 55 -2.69 6.34 4.00
N GLY A 56 -1.43 6.70 4.22
CA GLY A 56 -0.82 7.93 3.69
C GLY A 56 -0.74 9.03 4.74
N ALA A 57 -0.43 10.25 4.31
CA ALA A 57 -0.30 11.40 5.21
C ALA A 57 -0.89 12.69 4.60
N GLU A 58 -1.51 13.54 5.47
CA GLU A 58 -1.90 14.91 5.19
C GLU A 58 -2.46 15.63 6.44
N PRO A 59 -1.74 16.51 7.10
CA PRO A 59 -0.29 16.50 7.29
C PRO A 59 0.18 15.33 8.18
N ALA A 60 -0.73 14.78 9.00
CA ALA A 60 -0.51 13.63 9.87
C ALA A 60 -0.81 12.33 9.13
N ASP A 61 -0.37 11.22 9.72
CA ASP A 61 -0.69 9.89 9.24
C ASP A 61 -2.20 9.67 9.17
N SER A 62 -2.64 9.03 8.12
CA SER A 62 -4.05 8.75 7.83
C SER A 62 -4.37 7.27 7.98
N ALA A 63 -5.59 6.99 8.45
CA ALA A 63 -6.18 5.65 8.41
C ALA A 63 -7.17 5.47 7.25
N ALA A 64 -7.39 6.50 6.44
CA ALA A 64 -8.38 6.47 5.37
C ALA A 64 -8.06 5.41 4.31
N VAL A 65 -9.12 4.77 3.83
CA VAL A 65 -9.08 3.81 2.75
C VAL A 65 -10.11 4.22 1.70
N GLU A 66 -9.73 4.16 0.44
CA GLU A 66 -10.64 4.40 -0.66
C GLU A 66 -10.50 3.33 -1.73
N GLU A 67 -11.62 2.92 -2.26
CA GLU A 67 -11.73 1.97 -3.36
C GLU A 67 -12.10 2.68 -4.66
N TYR A 68 -11.53 2.20 -5.75
CA TYR A 68 -11.75 2.68 -7.10
C TYR A 68 -12.50 1.64 -7.92
N ASP A 69 -13.61 2.04 -8.55
CA ASP A 69 -14.46 1.16 -9.37
C ASP A 69 -14.17 1.27 -10.89
N GLY A 70 -13.13 1.99 -11.27
CA GLY A 70 -12.82 2.33 -12.66
C GLY A 70 -13.37 3.71 -13.08
N THR A 71 -14.05 4.41 -12.18
CA THR A 71 -14.58 5.76 -12.43
C THR A 71 -14.53 6.62 -11.17
N ASN A 72 -14.99 6.08 -10.03
CA ASN A 72 -15.15 6.84 -8.80
C ASN A 72 -14.35 6.24 -7.64
N TRP A 73 -13.95 7.11 -6.73
CA TRP A 73 -13.35 6.74 -5.47
C TRP A 73 -14.41 6.76 -4.36
N THR A 74 -14.50 5.68 -3.60
CA THR A 74 -15.43 5.52 -2.49
C THR A 74 -14.66 5.25 -1.20
N SER A 75 -14.93 6.03 -0.15
CA SER A 75 -14.36 5.80 1.18
C SER A 75 -14.97 4.55 1.80
N VAL A 76 -14.12 3.66 2.32
CA VAL A 76 -14.50 2.38 2.91
C VAL A 76 -13.89 2.22 4.31
N THR A 77 -13.98 1.03 4.90
CA THR A 77 -13.47 0.72 6.25
C THR A 77 -11.99 1.11 6.37
N SER A 78 -11.69 1.99 7.34
CA SER A 78 -10.33 2.47 7.62
C SER A 78 -9.40 1.36 8.11
N ILE A 79 -8.10 1.50 7.85
CA ILE A 79 -7.09 0.62 8.48
C ILE A 79 -7.08 0.80 10.01
N PRO A 80 -6.71 -0.23 10.78
CA PRO A 80 -6.78 -0.20 12.25
C PRO A 80 -5.94 0.89 12.92
N THR A 81 -4.89 1.34 12.28
CA THR A 81 -4.01 2.41 12.80
C THR A 81 -3.51 3.28 11.66
N ALA A 82 -3.63 4.59 11.82
CA ALA A 82 -3.11 5.57 10.86
C ALA A 82 -1.62 5.31 10.58
N THR A 83 -1.26 5.25 9.32
CA THR A 83 0.09 4.84 8.88
C THR A 83 0.35 5.35 7.47
N ASN A 84 1.58 5.76 7.19
CA ASN A 84 2.04 6.12 5.84
C ASN A 84 3.19 5.19 5.37
N THR A 85 3.60 5.30 4.13
CA THR A 85 4.78 4.61 3.55
C THR A 85 4.81 3.08 3.75
N MET A 86 3.64 2.44 3.81
CA MET A 86 3.54 0.98 3.82
C MET A 86 3.94 0.39 2.46
N GLY A 87 4.52 -0.82 2.50
CA GLY A 87 4.59 -1.69 1.33
C GLY A 87 3.27 -2.41 1.10
N SER A 88 3.03 -2.92 -0.11
CA SER A 88 1.83 -3.68 -0.43
C SER A 88 2.10 -4.81 -1.43
N ALA A 89 1.33 -5.89 -1.34
CA ALA A 89 1.20 -6.88 -2.41
C ALA A 89 0.35 -6.27 -3.54
N ASN A 90 0.97 -5.41 -4.32
CA ASN A 90 0.30 -4.47 -5.22
C ASN A 90 -0.33 -5.10 -6.48
N GLN A 91 -0.11 -6.39 -6.73
CA GLN A 91 -0.74 -7.14 -7.82
C GLN A 91 -1.95 -7.96 -7.37
N GLY A 92 -2.25 -7.96 -6.09
CA GLY A 92 -3.47 -8.56 -5.54
C GLY A 92 -4.72 -7.81 -6.00
N PRO A 93 -5.87 -8.49 -6.09
CA PRO A 93 -7.14 -7.82 -6.35
C PRO A 93 -7.50 -6.87 -5.20
N GLN A 94 -8.32 -5.85 -5.51
CA GLN A 94 -8.88 -4.93 -4.52
C GLN A 94 -9.44 -5.65 -3.28
N THR A 95 -10.10 -6.77 -3.49
CA THR A 95 -10.76 -7.58 -2.45
C THR A 95 -9.86 -8.59 -1.76
N SER A 96 -8.57 -8.62 -2.04
CA SER A 96 -7.61 -9.51 -1.38
C SER A 96 -6.20 -8.97 -1.52
N THR A 97 -5.78 -8.13 -0.58
CA THR A 97 -4.42 -7.57 -0.57
C THR A 97 -3.82 -7.59 0.83
N ILE A 98 -2.51 -7.47 0.88
CA ILE A 98 -1.75 -7.36 2.12
C ILE A 98 -0.87 -6.11 2.08
N MET A 99 -0.77 -5.41 3.20
CA MET A 99 0.06 -4.23 3.38
C MET A 99 0.90 -4.38 4.65
N PHE A 100 2.12 -3.89 4.63
CA PHE A 100 3.09 -4.15 5.69
C PHE A 100 4.05 -2.98 5.94
N GLY A 101 4.55 -2.91 7.18
CA GLY A 101 5.49 -1.88 7.63
C GLY A 101 4.87 -0.49 7.70
N GLY A 102 5.67 0.51 7.38
CA GLY A 102 5.26 1.91 7.31
C GLY A 102 5.36 2.66 8.63
N GLY A 103 4.91 3.91 8.62
CA GLY A 103 4.85 4.76 9.80
C GLY A 103 6.13 5.49 10.18
N ASN A 104 5.98 6.42 11.13
CA ASN A 104 7.07 7.11 11.81
C ASN A 104 6.66 7.27 13.29
N PRO A 105 7.17 6.46 14.24
CA PRO A 105 8.27 5.49 14.05
C PRO A 105 7.89 4.27 13.20
N ASP A 106 8.90 3.55 12.74
CA ASP A 106 8.75 2.37 11.88
C ASP A 106 7.83 1.33 12.49
N SER A 107 7.04 0.71 11.64
CA SER A 107 6.16 -0.39 12.02
C SER A 107 6.64 -1.72 11.42
N ASN A 108 6.47 -2.79 12.17
CA ASN A 108 6.60 -4.15 11.68
C ASN A 108 5.24 -4.80 11.38
N ARG A 109 4.15 -4.04 11.48
CA ARG A 109 2.79 -4.55 11.31
C ARG A 109 2.54 -5.01 9.90
N THR A 110 1.72 -6.05 9.79
CA THR A 110 1.13 -6.52 8.56
C THR A 110 -0.39 -6.56 8.71
N ILE A 111 -1.11 -6.11 7.72
CA ILE A 111 -2.57 -6.11 7.67
C ILE A 111 -3.03 -6.66 6.32
N SER A 112 -4.07 -7.49 6.33
CA SER A 112 -4.73 -7.98 5.12
C SER A 112 -6.12 -7.35 4.96
N TYR A 113 -6.56 -7.21 3.73
CA TYR A 113 -7.88 -6.70 3.35
C TYR A 113 -8.64 -7.74 2.55
N ASP A 114 -9.90 -8.00 2.92
CA ASP A 114 -10.79 -8.96 2.27
C ASP A 114 -11.82 -8.31 1.32
N GLY A 115 -11.72 -7.02 1.07
CA GLY A 115 -12.69 -6.22 0.32
C GLY A 115 -13.74 -5.53 1.21
N THR A 116 -13.70 -5.76 2.53
CA THR A 116 -14.63 -5.15 3.49
C THR A 116 -13.95 -4.82 4.80
N ASN A 117 -13.15 -5.75 5.31
CA ASN A 117 -12.52 -5.68 6.62
C ASN A 117 -11.01 -5.78 6.55
N TRP A 118 -10.36 -5.20 7.55
CA TRP A 118 -8.94 -5.33 7.79
C TRP A 118 -8.65 -6.31 8.92
N THR A 119 -7.74 -7.24 8.70
CA THR A 119 -7.23 -8.18 9.71
C THR A 119 -5.77 -7.89 9.99
N THR A 120 -5.39 -7.89 11.28
CA THR A 120 -3.96 -7.83 11.67
C THR A 120 -3.37 -9.22 11.56
N GLU A 121 -2.25 -9.31 10.85
CA GLU A 121 -1.54 -10.54 10.53
C GLU A 121 -0.24 -10.66 11.33
N GLY A 122 0.58 -11.67 10.99
CA GLY A 122 1.94 -11.80 11.51
C GLY A 122 2.81 -10.57 11.19
N THR A 123 3.82 -10.30 12.00
CA THR A 123 4.66 -9.10 11.87
C THR A 123 5.93 -9.38 11.06
N LEU A 124 6.42 -8.36 10.37
CA LEU A 124 7.81 -8.34 9.87
C LEU A 124 8.80 -8.58 11.01
N ALA A 125 9.89 -9.29 10.73
CA ALA A 125 10.96 -9.48 11.71
C ALA A 125 11.64 -8.15 12.11
N THR A 126 11.68 -7.20 11.19
CA THR A 126 12.26 -5.87 11.42
C THR A 126 11.30 -4.78 10.99
N ALA A 127 11.00 -3.85 11.91
CA ALA A 127 10.19 -2.67 11.61
C ALA A 127 10.88 -1.79 10.56
N ARG A 128 10.16 -1.42 9.51
CA ARG A 128 10.67 -0.66 8.36
C ARG A 128 9.58 0.18 7.73
N LEU A 129 9.97 1.26 7.07
CA LEU A 129 9.11 2.09 6.23
C LEU A 129 9.65 2.17 4.79
N GLY A 130 8.83 2.57 3.85
CA GLY A 130 9.22 2.69 2.44
C GLY A 130 9.60 1.35 1.80
N ILE A 131 8.98 0.28 2.24
CA ILE A 131 9.23 -1.09 1.80
C ILE A 131 8.68 -1.28 0.40
N GLY A 132 9.47 -1.85 -0.49
CA GLY A 132 8.98 -2.37 -1.77
C GLY A 132 8.13 -3.60 -1.52
N GLY A 133 7.07 -3.78 -2.30
CA GLY A 133 6.20 -4.95 -2.15
C GLY A 133 5.79 -5.56 -3.47
N ALA A 134 5.58 -6.86 -3.46
CA ALA A 134 5.01 -7.64 -4.54
C ALA A 134 4.13 -8.76 -3.99
N GLY A 135 3.24 -9.28 -4.80
CA GLY A 135 2.35 -10.39 -4.42
C GLY A 135 1.00 -10.30 -5.12
N ALA A 136 0.37 -11.45 -5.24
CA ALA A 136 -0.84 -11.60 -6.04
C ALA A 136 -2.13 -11.65 -5.21
N SER A 137 -2.04 -11.64 -3.86
CA SER A 137 -3.22 -11.76 -2.99
C SER A 137 -2.95 -11.31 -1.56
N GLY A 138 -4.00 -11.23 -0.75
CA GLY A 138 -3.93 -11.05 0.70
C GLY A 138 -3.36 -12.26 1.46
N THR A 139 -3.06 -13.36 0.79
CA THR A 139 -2.54 -14.60 1.39
C THR A 139 -1.09 -14.87 1.06
N SER A 140 -0.50 -14.11 0.15
CA SER A 140 0.91 -14.25 -0.23
C SER A 140 1.49 -12.90 -0.63
N GLY A 141 2.61 -12.52 -0.05
CA GLY A 141 3.28 -11.26 -0.31
C GLY A 141 4.77 -11.34 -0.08
N LEU A 142 5.48 -10.42 -0.69
CA LEU A 142 6.91 -10.25 -0.56
C LEU A 142 7.18 -8.79 -0.20
N GLY A 143 7.94 -8.59 0.89
CA GLY A 143 8.42 -7.27 1.30
C GLY A 143 9.93 -7.19 1.23
N PHE A 144 10.47 -6.17 0.56
CA PHE A 144 11.91 -6.04 0.36
C PHE A 144 12.40 -4.60 0.51
N GLY A 145 13.62 -4.46 1.00
CA GLY A 145 14.26 -3.15 1.18
C GLY A 145 13.61 -2.31 2.28
N GLY A 146 13.56 -1.01 2.06
CA GLY A 146 13.02 -0.02 2.99
C GLY A 146 14.07 0.62 3.88
N TYR A 147 13.62 1.40 4.86
CA TYR A 147 14.44 2.11 5.82
C TYR A 147 14.14 1.65 7.25
N ILE A 148 15.16 1.67 8.10
CA ILE A 148 15.07 1.40 9.54
C ILE A 148 15.42 2.70 10.30
N ASN A 149 14.45 3.27 11.03
CA ASN A 149 14.70 4.40 11.91
C ASN A 149 15.13 3.95 13.32
N PRO A 150 15.85 4.77 14.05
CA PRO A 150 16.33 6.12 13.71
C PRO A 150 17.67 6.13 12.96
N THR A 151 18.18 4.96 12.57
CA THR A 151 19.51 4.85 11.96
C THR A 151 19.57 5.39 10.54
N THR A 152 18.41 5.67 9.90
CA THR A 152 18.30 6.00 8.47
C THR A 152 19.00 5.01 7.54
N SER A 153 19.23 3.79 8.06
CA SER A 153 19.91 2.74 7.32
C SER A 153 18.97 2.10 6.31
N GLN A 154 19.46 1.95 5.11
CA GLN A 154 18.77 1.17 4.09
C GLN A 154 18.82 -0.31 4.48
N SER A 155 17.70 -0.99 4.26
CA SER A 155 17.58 -2.43 4.52
C SER A 155 17.78 -3.22 3.24
N ALA A 156 18.55 -4.29 3.31
CA ALA A 156 18.66 -5.29 2.25
C ALA A 156 17.77 -6.52 2.53
N LEU A 157 16.95 -6.47 3.59
CA LEU A 157 16.11 -7.61 3.99
C LEU A 157 14.98 -7.83 3.00
N THR A 158 14.71 -9.10 2.75
CA THR A 158 13.52 -9.58 2.04
C THR A 158 12.78 -10.54 2.95
N GLU A 159 11.48 -10.39 3.05
CA GLU A 159 10.61 -11.22 3.86
C GLU A 159 9.40 -11.67 3.05
N GLU A 160 9.04 -12.94 3.17
CA GLU A 160 7.90 -13.54 2.52
C GLU A 160 6.76 -13.73 3.53
N TYR A 161 5.55 -13.33 3.14
CA TYR A 161 4.32 -13.62 3.86
C TYR A 161 3.55 -14.75 3.18
N ASN A 162 3.13 -15.74 3.97
CA ASN A 162 2.31 -16.85 3.51
C ASN A 162 1.34 -17.26 4.61
N VAL A 163 0.03 -17.25 4.31
CA VAL A 163 -1.03 -17.62 5.29
C VAL A 163 -0.91 -19.05 5.80
N SER A 164 -0.34 -19.95 5.03
CA SER A 164 -0.19 -21.36 5.47
C SER A 164 0.70 -21.52 6.70
N THR A 165 1.51 -20.51 7.02
CA THR A 165 2.42 -20.53 8.17
C THR A 165 2.09 -19.48 9.23
N SER A 166 1.21 -18.53 8.96
CA SER A 166 0.94 -17.34 9.79
C SER A 166 2.22 -16.61 10.24
N ALA A 167 3.30 -16.82 9.53
CA ALA A 167 4.62 -16.29 9.84
C ALA A 167 5.25 -15.66 8.61
N ILE A 168 5.90 -14.51 8.81
CA ILE A 168 6.78 -13.93 7.81
C ILE A 168 8.16 -14.56 7.99
N THR A 169 8.62 -15.30 7.02
CA THR A 169 9.96 -15.89 7.03
C THR A 169 10.93 -15.01 6.26
N ALA A 170 12.13 -14.84 6.83
CA ALA A 170 13.20 -14.15 6.13
C ALA A 170 13.63 -14.99 4.92
N GLY A 171 13.48 -14.43 3.72
CA GLY A 171 13.99 -15.01 2.49
C GLY A 171 15.45 -14.62 2.29
N ALA A 172 16.32 -15.60 2.03
CA ALA A 172 17.67 -15.34 1.57
C ALA A 172 17.72 -15.48 0.05
N TRP A 173 18.29 -14.49 -0.61
CA TRP A 173 18.67 -14.65 -2.01
C TRP A 173 19.95 -15.49 -2.06
N ALA A 174 19.92 -16.57 -2.84
CA ALA A 174 21.10 -17.34 -3.18
C ALA A 174 21.79 -16.74 -4.42
#